data_3de1c546c8a31ce969decf443bf63c7a
#
_entry.id   3de1c546c8a31ce969decf443bf63c7a
#
_cell.length_a   1.000
_cell.length_b   1.000
_cell.length_c   1.000
_cell.angle_alpha   90.00
_cell.angle_beta   90.00
_cell.angle_gamma   90.00
#
_symmetry.space_group_name_H-M   'P 1'
#
loop_
_entity.id
_entity.type
_entity.pdbx_description
1 polymer ?
#
loop_
_entity_poly.entity_id
_entity_poly.type
_entity_poly.pdbx_seq_one_letter_code
_entity_poly.pdbx_strand_id
1 'polypeptide(L)'
;DENGRGGIYNFMTKRGACRGDRSKISWTQVETGSAITWKYPSCILQGKDSVGEFYSVALTNNLQQADTGTKMIHIGEGSRSTIISKGISAGRSQNCYRGLVRIQPGAENARNFTQCDSLLVGDKCGAHTVPYIVSRNPSAKI
;
A
#
# COMPACT_ATOMS: atom_id res chain seq x y z
N ASP A 1 -11.61 13.01 -18.37
CA ASP A 1 -10.85 13.76 -19.36
C ASP A 1 -10.15 14.98 -18.72
N GLU A 2 -9.48 15.78 -19.51
CA GLU A 2 -8.79 17.01 -19.06
C GLU A 2 -9.75 18.09 -18.52
N ASN A 3 -11.00 18.02 -18.85
CA ASN A 3 -12.07 18.92 -18.40
C ASN A 3 -12.81 18.34 -17.17
N GLY A 4 -12.41 17.22 -16.65
CA GLY A 4 -13.05 16.56 -15.51
C GLY A 4 -14.39 15.91 -15.84
N ARG A 5 -14.63 15.55 -17.10
CA ARG A 5 -15.88 14.94 -17.53
C ARG A 5 -15.74 13.44 -17.71
N GLY A 6 -16.64 12.69 -17.09
CA GLY A 6 -16.71 11.25 -17.20
C GLY A 6 -15.51 10.53 -16.60
N GLY A 7 -15.40 9.25 -16.85
CA GLY A 7 -14.28 8.42 -16.47
C GLY A 7 -14.68 7.10 -15.84
N ILE A 8 -13.67 6.31 -15.53
CA ILE A 8 -13.82 5.01 -14.87
C ILE A 8 -13.61 5.21 -13.37
N TYR A 9 -14.47 4.60 -12.57
CA TYR A 9 -14.30 4.49 -11.12
C TYR A 9 -13.82 3.09 -10.78
N ASN A 10 -12.65 2.98 -10.17
CA ASN A 10 -12.01 1.73 -9.80
C ASN A 10 -11.98 1.58 -8.27
N PHE A 11 -12.99 0.89 -7.73
CA PHE A 11 -13.07 0.60 -6.31
C PHE A 11 -12.79 -0.87 -6.07
N MET A 12 -11.65 -1.17 -5.44
CA MET A 12 -11.23 -2.56 -5.25
C MET A 12 -10.59 -2.77 -3.88
N THR A 13 -10.90 -3.91 -3.28
CA THR A 13 -10.14 -4.44 -2.16
C THR A 13 -9.75 -5.90 -2.44
N LYS A 14 -8.52 -6.26 -2.07
CA LYS A 14 -8.02 -7.64 -2.12
C LYS A 14 -7.59 -8.03 -0.72
N ARG A 15 -7.85 -9.28 -0.34
CA ARG A 15 -7.47 -9.79 0.98
C ARG A 15 -6.74 -11.10 0.82
N GLY A 16 -5.56 -11.21 1.42
CA GLY A 16 -4.76 -12.41 1.44
C GLY A 16 -4.42 -12.83 2.86
N ALA A 17 -4.27 -14.13 3.09
CA ALA A 17 -3.84 -14.67 4.36
C ALA A 17 -2.74 -15.71 4.14
N CYS A 18 -1.56 -15.42 4.66
CA CYS A 18 -0.43 -16.35 4.74
C CYS A 18 -0.59 -17.21 5.99
N ARG A 19 -1.33 -18.32 5.89
CA ARG A 19 -1.65 -19.19 7.03
C ARG A 19 -0.58 -20.20 7.33
N GLY A 20 0.07 -20.75 6.30
CA GLY A 20 1.14 -21.73 6.46
C GLY A 20 2.48 -21.07 6.76
N ASP A 21 3.37 -21.83 7.42
CA ASP A 21 4.73 -21.38 7.68
C ASP A 21 5.48 -21.10 6.38
N ARG A 22 6.26 -20.04 6.36
CA ARG A 22 7.02 -19.56 5.19
C ARG A 22 6.16 -19.26 3.95
N SER A 23 4.83 -19.21 4.10
CA SER A 23 3.95 -18.81 3.00
C SER A 23 4.20 -17.37 2.60
N LYS A 24 3.98 -17.07 1.31
CA LYS A 24 4.28 -15.76 0.75
C LYS A 24 3.13 -15.27 -0.11
N ILE A 25 2.79 -13.99 0.04
CA ILE A 25 1.94 -13.24 -0.89
C ILE A 25 2.72 -12.01 -1.35
N SER A 26 2.77 -11.82 -2.67
CA SER A 26 3.31 -10.61 -3.29
C SER A 26 2.21 -9.94 -4.12
N TRP A 27 1.88 -8.70 -3.78
CA TRP A 27 0.98 -7.86 -4.55
C TRP A 27 1.80 -6.89 -5.39
N THR A 28 1.74 -7.02 -6.70
CA THR A 28 2.27 -6.00 -7.62
C THR A 28 1.09 -5.36 -8.32
N GLN A 29 1.04 -4.03 -8.32
CA GLN A 29 -0.04 -3.30 -8.96
C GLN A 29 0.43 -2.02 -9.62
N VAL A 30 -0.23 -1.69 -10.72
CA VAL A 30 -0.10 -0.41 -11.42
C VAL A 30 -1.51 0.17 -11.55
N GLU A 31 -1.69 1.39 -11.08
CA GLU A 31 -2.95 2.11 -11.14
C GLU A 31 -2.80 3.30 -12.06
N THR A 32 -3.57 3.31 -13.14
CA THR A 32 -3.58 4.40 -14.10
C THR A 32 -4.90 4.47 -14.85
N GLY A 33 -5.24 5.61 -15.40
CA GLY A 33 -6.34 5.80 -16.35
C GLY A 33 -7.73 5.97 -15.73
N SER A 34 -7.96 5.63 -14.49
CA SER A 34 -9.26 5.84 -13.83
C SER A 34 -9.42 7.27 -13.36
N ALA A 35 -10.63 7.82 -13.47
CA ALA A 35 -10.95 9.12 -12.91
C ALA A 35 -10.80 9.12 -11.38
N ILE A 36 -11.28 8.06 -10.74
CA ILE A 36 -11.10 7.81 -9.31
C ILE A 36 -10.66 6.37 -9.10
N THR A 37 -9.54 6.20 -8.40
CA THR A 37 -9.08 4.90 -7.92
C THR A 37 -9.13 4.85 -6.40
N TRP A 38 -9.75 3.81 -5.85
CA TRP A 38 -9.75 3.54 -4.42
C TRP A 38 -9.43 2.05 -4.20
N LYS A 39 -8.17 1.73 -3.89
CA LYS A 39 -7.68 0.35 -3.90
C LYS A 39 -6.78 0.02 -2.73
N TYR A 40 -7.22 -0.95 -1.93
CA TYR A 40 -6.55 -1.34 -0.69
C TYR A 40 -6.37 -2.86 -0.57
N PRO A 41 -5.34 -3.45 -1.17
CA PRO A 41 -4.98 -4.82 -0.88
C PRO A 41 -4.49 -4.97 0.57
N SER A 42 -4.70 -6.14 1.14
CA SER A 42 -4.26 -6.45 2.49
C SER A 42 -3.68 -7.85 2.60
N CYS A 43 -2.78 -8.06 3.54
CA CYS A 43 -2.20 -9.36 3.83
C CYS A 43 -2.14 -9.58 5.34
N ILE A 44 -2.60 -10.76 5.78
CA ILE A 44 -2.49 -11.22 7.15
C ILE A 44 -1.39 -12.30 7.20
N LEU A 45 -0.35 -12.06 7.95
CA LEU A 45 0.83 -12.91 8.08
C LEU A 45 0.68 -13.75 9.35
N GLN A 46 0.04 -14.93 9.23
CA GLN A 46 -0.31 -15.81 10.35
C GLN A 46 0.75 -16.89 10.60
N GLY A 47 1.29 -17.47 9.53
CA GLY A 47 2.31 -18.51 9.63
C GLY A 47 3.66 -17.96 10.11
N LYS A 48 4.44 -18.84 10.77
CA LYS A 48 5.82 -18.53 11.13
C LYS A 48 6.64 -18.23 9.87
N ASP A 49 7.49 -17.20 9.95
CA ASP A 49 8.34 -16.75 8.85
C ASP A 49 7.58 -16.42 7.55
N SER A 50 6.28 -16.14 7.64
CA SER A 50 5.47 -15.76 6.48
C SER A 50 5.87 -14.40 5.94
N VAL A 51 5.67 -14.18 4.62
CA VAL A 51 6.16 -13.00 3.90
C VAL A 51 5.02 -12.31 3.15
N GLY A 52 4.89 -11.01 3.35
CA GLY A 52 3.99 -10.15 2.59
C GLY A 52 4.77 -9.09 1.82
N GLU A 53 4.52 -8.97 0.53
CA GLU A 53 5.13 -7.92 -0.28
C GLU A 53 4.06 -7.10 -0.99
N PHE A 54 4.30 -5.82 -1.07
CA PHE A 54 3.46 -4.88 -1.80
C PHE A 54 4.33 -3.92 -2.61
N TYR A 55 4.21 -4.01 -3.91
CA TYR A 55 4.86 -3.12 -4.86
C TYR A 55 3.79 -2.40 -5.66
N SER A 56 3.76 -1.08 -5.62
CA SER A 56 2.75 -0.31 -6.33
C SER A 56 3.31 0.91 -7.04
N VAL A 57 2.71 1.21 -8.18
CA VAL A 57 2.88 2.48 -8.87
C VAL A 57 1.50 3.05 -9.15
N ALA A 58 1.24 4.27 -8.72
CA ALA A 58 0.03 5.02 -9.07
C ALA A 58 0.43 6.21 -9.94
N LEU A 59 -0.04 6.21 -11.18
CA LEU A 59 0.19 7.28 -12.15
C LEU A 59 -1.12 8.01 -12.42
N THR A 60 -1.17 9.27 -12.07
CA THR A 60 -2.35 10.13 -12.29
C THR A 60 -2.00 11.38 -13.07
N ASN A 61 -2.93 11.82 -13.92
CA ASN A 61 -2.82 13.03 -14.71
C ASN A 61 -4.17 13.76 -14.78
N ASN A 62 -4.20 14.94 -15.38
CA ASN A 62 -5.39 15.75 -15.54
C ASN A 62 -6.07 16.03 -14.19
N LEU A 63 -7.29 15.55 -13.99
CA LEU A 63 -8.08 15.67 -12.77
C LEU A 63 -8.27 14.31 -12.05
N GLN A 64 -7.48 13.30 -12.41
CA GLN A 64 -7.56 11.98 -11.80
C GLN A 64 -7.20 12.02 -10.32
N GLN A 65 -7.83 11.14 -9.56
CA GLN A 65 -7.58 10.97 -8.12
C GLN A 65 -7.32 9.49 -7.82
N ALA A 66 -6.23 9.21 -7.11
CA ALA A 66 -5.93 7.87 -6.65
C ALA A 66 -5.71 7.88 -5.13
N ASP A 67 -6.53 7.14 -4.42
CA ASP A 67 -6.33 6.85 -3.00
C ASP A 67 -6.05 5.35 -2.87
N THR A 68 -4.78 5.02 -2.70
CA THR A 68 -4.28 3.65 -2.69
C THR A 68 -3.56 3.35 -1.40
N GLY A 69 -3.29 2.08 -1.17
CA GLY A 69 -2.51 1.70 -0.01
C GLY A 69 -2.59 0.21 0.28
N THR A 70 -2.06 -0.17 1.42
CA THR A 70 -2.07 -1.59 1.82
C THR A 70 -2.14 -1.75 3.33
N LYS A 71 -2.51 -2.95 3.76
CA LYS A 71 -2.49 -3.36 5.17
C LYS A 71 -1.65 -4.61 5.32
N MET A 72 -0.65 -4.57 6.18
CA MET A 72 0.17 -5.72 6.58
C MET A 72 -0.06 -5.99 8.06
N ILE A 73 -0.65 -7.13 8.39
CA ILE A 73 -0.96 -7.53 9.76
C ILE A 73 -0.08 -8.72 10.13
N HIS A 74 0.87 -8.51 11.02
CA HIS A 74 1.78 -9.53 11.51
C HIS A 74 1.20 -10.22 12.74
N ILE A 75 1.05 -11.54 12.67
CA ILE A 75 0.57 -12.41 13.76
C ILE A 75 1.61 -13.47 14.07
N GLY A 76 2.19 -14.08 13.03
CA GLY A 76 3.20 -15.13 13.15
C GLY A 76 4.58 -14.61 13.53
N GLU A 77 5.30 -15.41 14.33
CA GLU A 77 6.71 -15.20 14.65
C GLU A 77 7.56 -15.09 13.38
N GLY A 78 8.57 -14.23 13.36
CA GLY A 78 9.52 -14.08 12.26
C GLY A 78 8.91 -13.53 10.97
N SER A 79 7.63 -13.17 10.97
CA SER A 79 6.95 -12.69 9.77
C SER A 79 7.57 -11.40 9.24
N ARG A 80 7.55 -11.24 7.91
CA ARG A 80 8.19 -10.10 7.24
C ARG A 80 7.25 -9.43 6.26
N SER A 81 7.32 -8.10 6.19
CA SER A 81 6.63 -7.36 5.14
C SER A 81 7.52 -6.31 4.50
N THR A 82 7.33 -6.14 3.20
CA THR A 82 7.96 -5.09 2.40
C THR A 82 6.88 -4.30 1.68
N ILE A 83 6.92 -2.99 1.81
CA ILE A 83 6.01 -2.08 1.13
C ILE A 83 6.86 -1.07 0.36
N ILE A 84 6.71 -1.06 -0.97
CA ILE A 84 7.30 -0.04 -1.83
C ILE A 84 6.17 0.55 -2.68
N SER A 85 5.84 1.81 -2.42
CA SER A 85 4.78 2.51 -3.11
C SER A 85 5.32 3.76 -3.78
N LYS A 86 5.05 3.90 -5.07
CA LYS A 86 5.48 5.05 -5.85
C LYS A 86 4.26 5.75 -6.45
N GLY A 87 4.19 7.06 -6.27
CA GLY A 87 3.15 7.91 -6.84
C GLY A 87 3.73 8.89 -7.85
N ILE A 88 3.08 9.04 -8.99
CA ILE A 88 3.39 10.08 -9.97
C ILE A 88 2.12 10.87 -10.20
N SER A 89 2.16 12.16 -9.92
CA SER A 89 1.03 13.07 -10.13
C SER A 89 1.41 14.15 -11.12
N ALA A 90 0.56 14.37 -12.12
CA ALA A 90 0.74 15.41 -13.13
C ALA A 90 -0.55 16.23 -13.32
N GLY A 91 -0.43 17.41 -13.93
CA GLY A 91 -1.57 18.26 -14.21
C GLY A 91 -2.23 18.84 -12.94
N ARG A 92 -3.45 18.44 -12.65
CA ARG A 92 -4.21 18.78 -11.43
C ARG A 92 -4.60 17.53 -10.63
N SER A 93 -3.91 16.43 -10.87
CA SER A 93 -4.23 15.15 -10.26
C SER A 93 -3.79 15.09 -8.80
N GLN A 94 -4.37 14.14 -8.06
CA GLN A 94 -4.07 13.93 -6.64
C GLN A 94 -3.82 12.45 -6.39
N ASN A 95 -2.68 12.13 -5.78
CA ASN A 95 -2.36 10.81 -5.27
C ASN A 95 -2.35 10.81 -3.75
N CYS A 96 -2.97 9.82 -3.16
CA CYS A 96 -2.89 9.54 -1.73
C CYS A 96 -2.44 8.10 -1.51
N TYR A 97 -1.45 7.90 -0.66
CA TYR A 97 -1.08 6.57 -0.16
C TYR A 97 -1.46 6.46 1.31
N ARG A 98 -2.19 5.37 1.67
CA ARG A 98 -2.51 5.05 3.07
C ARG A 98 -2.00 3.66 3.40
N GLY A 99 -1.06 3.57 4.33
CA GLY A 99 -0.48 2.30 4.76
C GLY A 99 -0.83 1.97 6.20
N LEU A 100 -1.18 0.71 6.46
CA LEU A 100 -1.28 0.18 7.82
C LEU A 100 -0.32 -0.99 7.98
N VAL A 101 0.60 -0.88 8.92
CA VAL A 101 1.38 -2.00 9.42
C VAL A 101 1.02 -2.22 10.88
N ARG A 102 0.56 -3.42 11.21
CA ARG A 102 0.24 -3.78 12.59
C ARG A 102 0.98 -5.05 12.98
N ILE A 103 1.78 -4.96 14.03
CA ILE A 103 2.49 -6.08 14.60
C ILE A 103 1.80 -6.45 15.91
N GLN A 104 1.27 -7.67 15.98
CA GLN A 104 0.55 -8.19 17.14
C GLN A 104 1.52 -8.64 18.24
N PRO A 105 1.07 -8.75 19.50
CA PRO A 105 1.94 -9.14 20.61
C PRO A 105 2.69 -10.46 20.39
N GLY A 106 2.08 -11.45 19.74
CA GLY A 106 2.69 -12.74 19.46
C GLY A 106 3.62 -12.79 18.23
N ALA A 107 3.73 -11.70 17.46
CA ALA A 107 4.58 -11.65 16.27
C ALA A 107 6.02 -11.28 16.64
N GLU A 108 6.68 -12.18 17.38
CA GLU A 108 8.07 -12.01 17.79
C GLU A 108 8.99 -11.91 16.56
N ASN A 109 10.03 -11.07 16.68
CA ASN A 109 11.02 -10.86 15.62
C ASN A 109 10.44 -10.47 14.24
N ALA A 110 9.21 -9.97 14.21
CA ALA A 110 8.61 -9.47 12.98
C ALA A 110 9.41 -8.29 12.40
N ARG A 111 9.43 -8.18 11.07
CA ARG A 111 10.15 -7.12 10.38
C ARG A 111 9.26 -6.44 9.35
N ASN A 112 9.32 -5.13 9.29
CA ASN A 112 8.70 -4.34 8.23
C ASN A 112 9.72 -3.41 7.59
N PHE A 113 9.61 -3.26 6.28
CA PHE A 113 10.24 -2.19 5.52
C PHE A 113 9.17 -1.47 4.71
N THR A 114 9.09 -0.17 4.84
CA THR A 114 8.13 0.66 4.10
C THR A 114 8.84 1.85 3.47
N GLN A 115 8.67 2.00 2.17
CA GLN A 115 9.15 3.15 1.41
C GLN A 115 8.01 3.69 0.54
N CYS A 116 7.79 5.01 0.61
CA CYS A 116 6.80 5.71 -0.20
C CYS A 116 7.46 6.92 -0.86
N ASP A 117 7.51 6.91 -2.18
CA ASP A 117 8.08 7.99 -2.98
C ASP A 117 7.00 8.65 -3.83
N SER A 118 7.06 9.96 -3.98
CA SER A 118 6.13 10.71 -4.82
C SER A 118 6.90 11.65 -5.75
N LEU A 119 6.53 11.63 -7.03
CA LEU A 119 7.00 12.55 -8.05
C LEU A 119 5.84 13.46 -8.46
N LEU A 120 6.04 14.76 -8.35
CA LEU A 120 5.10 15.77 -8.79
C LEU A 120 5.59 16.42 -10.08
N VAL A 121 4.75 16.42 -11.10
CA VAL A 121 5.03 17.01 -12.42
C VAL A 121 4.09 18.18 -12.65
N GLY A 122 4.54 19.37 -12.29
CA GLY A 122 3.77 20.61 -12.33
C GLY A 122 3.44 21.14 -10.93
N ASP A 123 2.78 22.29 -10.90
CA ASP A 123 2.51 23.09 -9.70
C ASP A 123 1.10 22.93 -9.11
N LYS A 124 0.22 22.19 -9.80
CA LYS A 124 -1.20 22.04 -9.44
C LYS A 124 -1.58 20.61 -9.03
N CYS A 125 -0.65 19.68 -9.15
CA CYS A 125 -0.86 18.31 -8.69
C CYS A 125 -0.42 18.14 -7.23
N GLY A 126 -0.87 17.07 -6.60
CA GLY A 126 -0.55 16.80 -5.20
C GLY A 126 -0.27 15.34 -4.89
N ALA A 127 0.44 15.13 -3.80
CA ALA A 127 0.66 13.82 -3.20
C ALA A 127 0.49 13.91 -1.69
N HIS A 128 -0.18 12.89 -1.14
CA HIS A 128 -0.43 12.76 0.30
C HIS A 128 0.01 11.38 0.76
N THR A 129 0.71 11.31 1.88
CA THR A 129 1.14 10.03 2.46
C THR A 129 0.68 9.94 3.89
N VAL A 130 -0.09 8.89 4.21
CA VAL A 130 -0.67 8.67 5.54
C VAL A 130 -0.23 7.28 6.03
N PRO A 131 1.00 7.14 6.52
CA PRO A 131 1.47 5.90 7.12
C PRO A 131 0.90 5.74 8.52
N TYR A 132 0.51 4.52 8.88
CA TYR A 132 0.10 4.17 10.23
C TYR A 132 0.75 2.86 10.65
N ILE A 133 1.72 2.93 11.54
CA ILE A 133 2.48 1.77 12.00
C ILE A 133 2.26 1.60 13.49
N VAL A 134 1.80 0.41 13.89
CA VAL A 134 1.56 0.04 15.28
C VAL A 134 2.31 -1.25 15.59
N SER A 135 3.30 -1.18 16.46
CA SER A 135 3.95 -2.35 17.03
C SER A 135 3.48 -2.58 18.46
N ARG A 136 3.09 -3.82 18.74
CA ARG A 136 2.74 -4.28 20.10
C ARG A 136 3.71 -5.35 20.60
N ASN A 137 4.82 -5.55 19.90
CA ASN A 137 5.88 -6.48 20.29
C ASN A 137 7.24 -5.75 20.27
N PRO A 138 7.99 -5.74 21.36
CA PRO A 138 9.26 -5.00 21.47
C PRO A 138 10.41 -5.58 20.64
N SER A 139 10.32 -6.84 20.21
CA SER A 139 11.34 -7.48 19.36
C SER A 139 11.19 -7.13 17.87
N ALA A 140 10.12 -6.42 17.49
CA ALA A 140 9.86 -6.05 16.11
C ALA A 140 10.88 -5.00 15.60
N LYS A 141 11.21 -5.10 14.32
CA LYS A 141 12.06 -4.14 13.61
C LYS A 141 11.25 -3.47 12.49
N ILE A 142 11.25 -2.15 12.51
CA ILE A 142 10.50 -1.32 11.55
C ILE A 142 11.46 -0.32 10.93
#